data_207347d7d07acbcc2f5d09e5e6cd8fc1
#
_entry.id   207347d7d07acbcc2f5d09e5e6cd8fc1
#
_cell.length_a   1.000
_cell.length_b   1.000
_cell.length_c   1.000
_cell.angle_alpha   90.00
_cell.angle_beta   90.00
_cell.angle_gamma   90.00
#
_symmetry.space_group_name_H-M   'P 1'
#
loop_
_entity.id
_entity.type
_entity.pdbx_description
1 polymer ?
#
loop_
_entity_poly.entity_id
_entity_poly.type
_entity_poly.pdbx_seq_one_letter_code
_entity_poly.pdbx_strand_id
1 'polypeptide(L)'
;MKRIALLLKNKLLATVSILLSLGVLSNAEESQELISWDTKKLSADFYGEGAFYGDFNNDGAVDAVSGPYWYEGPDFSKKHEYRPAKKYDPKQYSDNFLTFVHDFNNDDWDDILIIGWPGFKKDHEHVWYENTKGKGGAWPKHEAFKEVDNESPAFGNLVGNENPELIFHFKGHLGWAAPDPKDPTKPWTFHKISEDLKLTRYAHGLGFGDINGDGRTDFLQSKGWWEQPESIENDPMWKHHTWPFKLDGAQMLVYDVDGDGDNDIITAIASHGFGIAWLEHIKTSDGAIAFEMHRFVNAKPEENRYGVKFSQPHAFDVADFNGDGLTDFVVGKRFWAHGPKGDPEPNAAAVTYWFELKRGVKGLPGGVDFIPHLIHDDSGVGTQVAAGDLNGDGLPDVISGNKKGTHIHLQKRKKVSKEEWKAAQPKLIKLEG
;
A
#
# COMPACT_ATOMS: atom_id res chain seq x y z
N MET A 1 -56.34 10.85 -20.28
CA MET A 1 -57.13 11.25 -21.48
C MET A 1 -56.15 11.29 -22.65
N LYS A 2 -56.22 10.27 -23.52
CA LYS A 2 -56.66 10.32 -24.93
C LYS A 2 -55.79 11.30 -25.76
N ARG A 3 -55.11 10.97 -26.86
CA ARG A 3 -55.36 10.13 -28.05
C ARG A 3 -54.03 9.88 -28.80
N ILE A 4 -53.67 8.68 -29.26
CA ILE A 4 -54.02 7.99 -30.51
C ILE A 4 -53.28 8.54 -31.75
N ALA A 5 -52.33 7.73 -32.20
CA ALA A 5 -51.97 7.16 -33.50
C ALA A 5 -52.34 7.89 -34.78
N LEU A 6 -51.43 7.90 -35.76
CA LEU A 6 -51.75 7.47 -37.13
C LEU A 6 -50.47 7.08 -37.92
N LEU A 7 -50.58 5.91 -38.55
CA LEU A 7 -49.68 5.37 -39.59
C LEU A 7 -49.76 6.18 -40.89
N LEU A 8 -48.70 6.23 -41.66
CA LEU A 8 -48.78 6.14 -43.12
C LEU A 8 -47.50 5.58 -43.74
N LYS A 9 -47.70 4.51 -44.50
CA LYS A 9 -46.74 3.84 -45.39
C LYS A 9 -46.45 4.71 -46.59
N ASN A 10 -45.20 4.78 -47.02
CA ASN A 10 -44.86 4.98 -48.41
C ASN A 10 -43.67 4.12 -48.81
N LYS A 11 -43.91 3.21 -49.74
CA LYS A 11 -42.91 2.45 -50.46
C LYS A 11 -42.29 3.36 -51.52
N LEU A 12 -40.98 3.43 -51.60
CA LEU A 12 -40.32 3.85 -52.83
C LEU A 12 -39.13 2.93 -53.09
N LEU A 13 -39.10 2.40 -54.30
CA LEU A 13 -38.01 1.59 -54.86
C LEU A 13 -36.71 2.39 -54.84
N ALA A 14 -35.63 1.79 -54.37
CA ALA A 14 -34.29 2.31 -54.54
C ALA A 14 -33.43 1.28 -55.23
N THR A 15 -32.92 1.70 -56.34
CA THR A 15 -31.98 1.07 -57.23
C THR A 15 -30.68 0.69 -56.46
N VAL A 16 -30.27 -0.57 -56.57
CA VAL A 16 -28.99 -1.06 -56.03
C VAL A 16 -27.86 -0.62 -57.00
N SER A 17 -27.12 0.39 -56.58
CA SER A 17 -25.80 0.69 -57.18
C SER A 17 -24.73 0.02 -56.31
N ILE A 18 -24.18 -1.07 -56.84
CA ILE A 18 -23.00 -1.72 -56.23
C ILE A 18 -21.75 -0.85 -56.56
N LEU A 19 -21.36 -0.01 -55.62
CA LEU A 19 -20.06 0.60 -55.59
C LEU A 19 -19.11 -0.40 -54.90
N LEU A 20 -18.26 -1.06 -55.68
CA LEU A 20 -17.06 -1.74 -55.16
C LEU A 20 -16.12 -0.68 -54.58
N SER A 21 -16.25 -0.34 -53.32
CA SER A 21 -15.21 0.33 -52.59
C SER A 21 -14.13 -0.72 -52.24
N LEU A 22 -13.01 -0.65 -52.96
CA LEU A 22 -11.76 -1.26 -52.49
C LEU A 22 -11.43 -0.63 -51.13
N GLY A 23 -11.90 -1.27 -50.06
CA GLY A 23 -11.49 -0.96 -48.71
C GLY A 23 -10.02 -1.33 -48.58
N VAL A 24 -9.15 -0.34 -48.59
CA VAL A 24 -7.82 -0.46 -48.02
C VAL A 24 -8.08 -0.78 -46.53
N LEU A 25 -8.00 -2.07 -46.18
CA LEU A 25 -7.85 -2.49 -44.79
C LEU A 25 -6.52 -1.89 -44.33
N SER A 26 -6.55 -0.67 -43.80
CA SER A 26 -5.50 -0.22 -42.95
C SER A 26 -5.51 -1.20 -41.76
N ASN A 27 -4.54 -2.10 -41.69
CA ASN A 27 -4.18 -2.74 -40.47
C ASN A 27 -3.79 -1.61 -39.48
N ALA A 28 -4.77 -1.06 -38.80
CA ALA A 28 -4.47 -0.30 -37.59
C ALA A 28 -3.76 -1.29 -36.69
N GLU A 29 -2.44 -1.19 -36.58
CA GLU A 29 -1.70 -1.93 -35.57
C GLU A 29 -2.40 -1.68 -34.23
N GLU A 30 -2.77 -2.77 -33.57
CA GLU A 30 -3.44 -2.75 -32.28
C GLU A 30 -2.46 -2.10 -31.28
N SER A 31 -2.68 -0.81 -30.98
CA SER A 31 -1.82 -0.07 -30.06
C SER A 31 -2.03 -0.59 -28.64
N GLN A 32 -0.94 -0.82 -27.94
CA GLN A 32 -0.92 -1.21 -26.53
C GLN A 32 -0.58 0.00 -25.65
N GLU A 33 -1.00 0.00 -24.39
CA GLU A 33 -0.57 1.02 -23.44
C GLU A 33 0.64 0.53 -22.64
N LEU A 34 1.70 1.31 -22.66
CA LEU A 34 2.91 1.10 -21.88
C LEU A 34 2.90 2.04 -20.68
N ILE A 35 3.02 1.46 -19.48
CA ILE A 35 3.18 2.20 -18.24
C ILE A 35 4.63 2.66 -18.11
N SER A 36 4.82 3.92 -17.73
CA SER A 36 6.10 4.53 -17.42
C SER A 36 5.92 5.49 -16.25
N TRP A 37 7.02 5.98 -15.69
CA TRP A 37 7.00 6.78 -14.47
C TRP A 37 7.77 8.07 -14.66
N ASP A 38 7.16 9.20 -14.24
CA ASP A 38 7.83 10.48 -14.06
C ASP A 38 8.20 10.62 -12.59
N THR A 39 9.49 10.39 -12.28
CA THR A 39 9.97 10.41 -10.91
C THR A 39 10.42 11.81 -10.51
N LYS A 40 9.78 12.36 -9.48
CA LYS A 40 10.15 13.63 -8.85
C LYS A 40 10.79 13.39 -7.48
N LYS A 41 11.99 13.89 -7.30
CA LYS A 41 12.65 13.91 -5.99
C LYS A 41 12.30 15.21 -5.26
N LEU A 42 11.35 15.16 -4.32
CA LEU A 42 10.89 16.34 -3.57
C LEU A 42 11.92 16.81 -2.56
N SER A 43 12.71 15.89 -1.98
CA SER A 43 13.80 16.19 -1.09
C SER A 43 14.93 15.17 -1.27
N ALA A 44 16.18 15.65 -1.22
CA ALA A 44 17.36 14.80 -1.13
C ALA A 44 17.77 14.52 0.32
N ASP A 45 17.18 15.23 1.26
CA ASP A 45 17.49 15.13 2.68
C ASP A 45 16.64 14.04 3.34
N PHE A 46 17.21 13.35 4.31
CA PHE A 46 16.52 12.37 5.12
C PHE A 46 15.79 13.08 6.27
N TYR A 47 14.45 13.15 6.16
CA TYR A 47 13.56 13.70 7.17
C TYR A 47 12.69 12.65 7.84
N GLY A 48 12.36 11.57 7.14
CA GLY A 48 11.47 10.50 7.63
C GLY A 48 11.54 9.27 6.76
N GLU A 49 11.04 8.15 7.29
CA GLU A 49 10.85 6.89 6.56
C GLU A 49 9.38 6.70 6.14
N GLY A 50 8.47 7.58 6.62
CA GLY A 50 7.07 7.65 6.22
C GLY A 50 6.79 8.78 5.24
N ALA A 51 5.86 8.53 4.34
CA ALA A 51 5.29 9.52 3.44
C ALA A 51 3.85 9.13 3.09
N PHE A 52 2.97 10.11 2.92
CA PHE A 52 1.57 9.91 2.59
C PHE A 52 1.03 11.10 1.79
N TYR A 53 -0.28 11.17 1.60
CA TYR A 53 -0.94 12.23 0.84
C TYR A 53 -2.30 12.60 1.44
N GLY A 54 -2.79 13.80 1.14
CA GLY A 54 -4.08 14.35 1.55
C GLY A 54 -4.29 15.73 0.95
N ASP A 55 -5.39 16.41 1.26
CA ASP A 55 -5.67 17.79 0.81
C ASP A 55 -5.46 18.75 2.00
N PHE A 56 -4.24 19.27 2.15
CA PHE A 56 -3.88 20.09 3.33
C PHE A 56 -4.25 21.56 3.21
N ASN A 57 -4.59 22.03 2.01
CA ASN A 57 -5.01 23.41 1.76
C ASN A 57 -6.50 23.53 1.38
N ASN A 58 -7.20 22.40 1.29
CA ASN A 58 -8.61 22.27 0.97
C ASN A 58 -8.98 22.92 -0.41
N ASP A 59 -8.09 22.72 -1.40
CA ASP A 59 -8.28 23.21 -2.77
C ASP A 59 -8.80 22.14 -3.74
N GLY A 60 -8.96 20.90 -3.28
CA GLY A 60 -9.43 19.74 -4.01
C GLY A 60 -8.35 19.01 -4.81
N ALA A 61 -7.10 19.46 -4.76
CA ALA A 61 -5.96 18.72 -5.29
C ALA A 61 -5.30 17.91 -4.16
N VAL A 62 -4.72 16.76 -4.50
CA VAL A 62 -3.99 15.95 -3.53
C VAL A 62 -2.60 16.51 -3.33
N ASP A 63 -2.24 16.78 -2.07
CA ASP A 63 -0.92 17.19 -1.63
C ASP A 63 -0.13 15.98 -1.12
N ALA A 64 1.19 16.09 -1.12
CA ALA A 64 2.07 15.07 -0.55
C ALA A 64 2.64 15.50 0.80
N VAL A 65 2.85 14.56 1.74
CA VAL A 65 3.51 14.83 3.02
C VAL A 65 4.65 13.85 3.28
N SER A 66 5.80 14.37 3.72
CA SER A 66 6.92 13.55 4.21
C SER A 66 7.82 14.37 5.14
N GLY A 67 8.16 13.81 6.29
CA GLY A 67 8.94 14.50 7.30
C GLY A 67 8.24 15.76 7.80
N PRO A 68 8.91 16.94 7.82
CA PRO A 68 8.35 18.18 8.34
C PRO A 68 7.60 19.01 7.28
N TYR A 69 7.50 18.51 6.06
CA TYR A 69 6.94 19.28 4.94
C TYR A 69 5.75 18.57 4.31
N TRP A 70 4.79 19.38 3.87
CA TRP A 70 3.86 18.97 2.84
C TRP A 70 4.11 19.77 1.56
N TYR A 71 3.74 19.20 0.41
CA TYR A 71 4.04 19.71 -0.92
C TYR A 71 2.74 19.84 -1.69
N GLU A 72 2.46 21.05 -2.15
CA GLU A 72 1.23 21.44 -2.80
C GLU A 72 1.10 20.74 -4.17
N GLY A 73 0.02 19.98 -4.34
CA GLY A 73 -0.29 19.29 -5.58
C GLY A 73 -0.87 20.19 -6.66
N PRO A 74 -1.02 19.72 -7.89
CA PRO A 74 -0.58 18.41 -8.42
C PRO A 74 0.87 18.41 -8.92
N ASP A 75 1.60 19.53 -8.87
CA ASP A 75 2.96 19.63 -9.40
C ASP A 75 4.06 19.47 -8.33
N PHE A 76 3.69 19.58 -7.05
CA PHE A 76 4.55 19.42 -5.87
C PHE A 76 5.75 20.37 -5.84
N SER A 77 5.66 21.49 -6.54
CA SER A 77 6.76 22.46 -6.65
C SER A 77 6.90 23.36 -5.42
N LYS A 78 5.81 23.57 -4.70
CA LYS A 78 5.73 24.44 -3.52
C LYS A 78 5.61 23.59 -2.27
N LYS A 79 6.52 23.84 -1.30
CA LYS A 79 6.50 23.12 -0.01
C LYS A 79 6.20 24.05 1.15
N HIS A 80 5.56 23.48 2.16
CA HIS A 80 5.18 24.15 3.39
C HIS A 80 5.73 23.39 4.60
N GLU A 81 6.29 24.12 5.55
CA GLU A 81 6.75 23.54 6.81
C GLU A 81 5.62 23.59 7.83
N TYR A 82 5.13 22.41 8.27
CA TYR A 82 4.07 22.34 9.27
C TYR A 82 4.60 22.06 10.69
N ARG A 83 5.84 21.55 10.81
CA ARG A 83 6.56 21.37 12.08
C ARG A 83 8.04 21.69 11.89
N PRO A 84 8.79 22.02 12.98
CA PRO A 84 10.21 22.34 12.86
C PRO A 84 11.01 21.27 12.11
N ALA A 85 11.70 21.70 11.05
CA ALA A 85 12.46 20.79 10.21
C ALA A 85 13.72 20.28 10.93
N LYS A 86 13.84 18.96 11.02
CA LYS A 86 15.01 18.27 11.54
C LYS A 86 15.51 17.26 10.52
N LYS A 87 16.71 17.49 10.00
CA LYS A 87 17.40 16.58 9.10
C LYS A 87 18.13 15.52 9.90
N TYR A 88 18.03 14.27 9.49
CA TYR A 88 18.69 13.13 10.13
C TYR A 88 19.89 12.64 9.31
N ASP A 89 20.88 12.04 9.99
CA ASP A 89 21.94 11.28 9.34
C ASP A 89 21.34 9.97 8.79
N PRO A 90 21.48 9.63 7.50
CA PRO A 90 20.99 8.37 6.94
C PRO A 90 21.51 7.09 7.63
N LYS A 91 22.59 7.20 8.43
CA LYS A 91 23.08 6.09 9.26
C LYS A 91 22.31 5.92 10.56
N GLN A 92 21.40 6.84 10.88
CA GLN A 92 20.57 6.86 12.08
C GLN A 92 19.08 6.68 11.67
N TYR A 93 18.21 6.76 12.65
CA TYR A 93 16.76 6.75 12.46
C TYR A 93 16.18 8.14 12.62
N SER A 94 15.06 8.38 11.95
CA SER A 94 14.28 9.60 12.11
C SER A 94 13.27 9.48 13.24
N ASP A 95 12.57 10.58 13.54
CA ASP A 95 11.41 10.63 14.42
C ASP A 95 10.09 10.32 13.68
N ASN A 96 10.15 10.01 12.40
CA ASN A 96 9.01 9.73 11.54
C ASN A 96 9.23 8.40 10.80
N PHE A 97 8.62 7.32 11.30
CA PHE A 97 8.63 6.02 10.65
C PHE A 97 7.46 5.89 9.69
N LEU A 98 6.25 6.21 10.13
CA LEU A 98 5.05 6.19 9.30
C LEU A 98 4.34 7.52 9.39
N THR A 99 3.66 7.88 8.32
CA THR A 99 2.82 9.06 8.21
C THR A 99 1.44 8.63 7.73
N PHE A 100 0.40 9.07 8.42
CA PHE A 100 -0.98 8.85 8.01
C PHE A 100 -1.72 10.18 7.99
N VAL A 101 -2.78 10.25 7.22
CA VAL A 101 -3.58 11.46 7.04
C VAL A 101 -5.04 11.15 7.24
N HIS A 102 -5.71 11.98 8.01
CA HIS A 102 -7.14 11.92 8.25
C HIS A 102 -7.59 13.19 8.98
N ASP A 103 -8.86 13.55 8.87
CA ASP A 103 -9.47 14.58 9.70
C ASP A 103 -9.74 14.01 11.11
N PHE A 104 -8.76 14.13 12.03
CA PHE A 104 -8.84 13.54 13.38
C PHE A 104 -9.78 14.29 14.33
N ASN A 105 -10.14 15.52 14.00
CA ASN A 105 -10.99 16.36 14.86
C ASN A 105 -12.37 16.66 14.23
N ASN A 106 -12.69 16.10 13.07
CA ASN A 106 -13.93 16.27 12.31
C ASN A 106 -14.20 17.76 11.97
N ASP A 107 -13.19 18.46 11.46
CA ASP A 107 -13.28 19.87 11.10
C ASP A 107 -13.20 20.15 9.59
N ASP A 108 -13.29 19.08 8.77
CA ASP A 108 -13.22 19.06 7.30
C ASP A 108 -11.84 19.45 6.74
N TRP A 109 -10.74 19.31 7.54
CA TRP A 109 -9.37 19.53 7.11
C TRP A 109 -8.49 18.33 7.44
N ASP A 110 -7.70 17.91 6.47
CA ASP A 110 -6.78 16.80 6.67
C ASP A 110 -5.67 17.16 7.66
N ASP A 111 -5.50 16.32 8.69
CA ASP A 111 -4.47 16.36 9.71
C ASP A 111 -3.38 15.33 9.41
N ILE A 112 -2.23 15.43 10.07
CA ILE A 112 -1.08 14.55 9.86
C ILE A 112 -0.75 13.77 11.14
N LEU A 113 -0.85 12.43 11.09
CA LEU A 113 -0.40 11.54 12.15
C LEU A 113 1.01 11.04 11.85
N ILE A 114 1.91 11.19 12.81
CA ILE A 114 3.28 10.68 12.76
C ILE A 114 3.44 9.57 13.78
N ILE A 115 3.85 8.40 13.32
CA ILE A 115 4.31 7.31 14.17
C ILE A 115 5.84 7.30 14.12
N GLY A 116 6.44 7.52 15.26
CA GLY A 116 7.90 7.54 15.41
C GLY A 116 8.51 6.13 15.53
N TRP A 117 9.74 6.08 16.00
CA TRP A 117 10.43 4.81 16.29
C TRP A 117 9.63 3.95 17.29
N PRO A 118 9.50 2.63 17.08
CA PRO A 118 8.77 1.76 17.98
C PRO A 118 9.23 1.87 19.44
N GLY A 119 8.25 1.96 20.33
CA GLY A 119 8.45 2.12 21.77
C GLY A 119 8.71 3.58 22.20
N PHE A 120 9.03 3.75 23.47
CA PHE A 120 9.25 5.06 24.07
C PHE A 120 10.72 5.50 23.96
N LYS A 121 10.96 6.56 23.21
CA LYS A 121 12.20 7.37 23.27
C LYS A 121 11.82 8.82 23.45
N LYS A 122 12.61 9.58 24.25
CA LYS A 122 12.33 10.98 24.58
C LYS A 122 12.10 11.89 23.37
N ASP A 123 12.67 11.56 22.21
CA ASP A 123 12.62 12.37 20.97
C ASP A 123 11.86 11.68 19.84
N HIS A 124 11.14 10.58 20.12
CA HIS A 124 10.34 9.82 19.15
C HIS A 124 8.93 9.75 19.68
N GLU A 125 8.06 10.57 19.10
CA GLU A 125 6.69 10.76 19.56
C GLU A 125 5.72 10.10 18.59
N HIS A 126 4.57 9.68 19.06
CA HIS A 126 3.44 9.24 18.28
C HIS A 126 2.37 10.33 18.43
N VAL A 127 2.34 11.24 17.47
CA VAL A 127 1.61 12.49 17.56
C VAL A 127 0.85 12.80 16.29
N TRP A 128 -0.24 13.53 16.40
CA TRP A 128 -0.86 14.12 15.24
C TRP A 128 -0.75 15.65 15.28
N TYR A 129 -0.74 16.25 14.10
CA TYR A 129 -0.63 17.67 13.89
C TYR A 129 -1.94 18.16 13.29
N GLU A 130 -2.61 19.04 14.04
CA GLU A 130 -3.87 19.65 13.65
C GLU A 130 -3.63 20.72 12.58
N ASN A 131 -4.35 20.63 11.47
CA ASN A 131 -4.25 21.55 10.37
C ASN A 131 -4.68 22.98 10.79
N THR A 132 -3.87 23.96 10.45
CA THR A 132 -4.15 25.37 10.79
C THR A 132 -5.18 26.02 9.86
N LYS A 133 -5.81 25.28 8.96
CA LYS A 133 -6.85 25.74 8.00
C LYS A 133 -6.34 26.91 7.15
N GLY A 134 -5.17 26.72 6.55
CA GLY A 134 -4.53 27.70 5.69
C GLY A 134 -3.94 28.93 6.38
N LYS A 135 -3.97 29.01 7.72
CA LYS A 135 -3.42 30.15 8.47
C LYS A 135 -1.87 30.21 8.46
N GLY A 136 -1.23 29.13 7.98
CA GLY A 136 0.22 28.98 7.98
C GLY A 136 0.82 28.81 9.39
N GLY A 137 2.16 28.74 9.45
CA GLY A 137 2.88 28.54 10.71
C GLY A 137 2.96 27.07 11.12
N ALA A 138 3.52 26.83 12.32
CA ALA A 138 3.59 25.48 12.88
C ALA A 138 2.20 24.99 13.32
N TRP A 139 1.89 23.76 12.96
CA TRP A 139 0.62 23.15 13.33
C TRP A 139 0.59 22.75 14.81
N PRO A 140 -0.54 22.90 15.53
CA PRO A 140 -0.70 22.38 16.87
C PRO A 140 -0.40 20.89 16.93
N LYS A 141 0.33 20.46 17.96
CA LYS A 141 0.74 19.07 18.14
C LYS A 141 -0.01 18.45 19.31
N HIS A 142 -0.59 17.27 19.09
CA HIS A 142 -1.31 16.50 20.09
C HIS A 142 -0.69 15.10 20.22
N GLU A 143 -0.59 14.57 21.43
CA GLU A 143 -0.18 13.19 21.65
C GLU A 143 -1.28 12.24 21.17
N ALA A 144 -0.99 11.39 20.16
CA ALA A 144 -1.91 10.35 19.76
C ALA A 144 -1.80 9.16 20.71
N PHE A 145 -0.59 8.63 20.89
CA PHE A 145 -0.36 7.52 21.81
C PHE A 145 1.07 7.57 22.36
N LYS A 146 1.24 7.12 23.60
CA LYS A 146 2.53 7.24 24.29
C LYS A 146 3.59 6.29 23.76
N GLU A 147 3.23 5.09 23.33
CA GLU A 147 4.16 4.03 22.91
C GLU A 147 3.48 3.09 21.92
N VAL A 148 3.90 3.13 20.68
CA VAL A 148 3.49 2.20 19.63
C VAL A 148 4.60 1.20 19.43
N ASP A 149 4.33 -0.06 19.71
CA ASP A 149 5.22 -1.16 19.37
C ASP A 149 4.86 -1.69 17.97
N ASN A 150 5.77 -2.34 17.28
CA ASN A 150 5.69 -2.80 15.90
C ASN A 150 6.36 -1.84 14.90
N GLU A 151 7.11 -2.37 13.94
CA GLU A 151 7.69 -1.58 12.85
C GLU A 151 6.76 -1.42 11.64
N SER A 152 5.59 -2.07 11.67
CA SER A 152 4.60 -2.04 10.60
C SER A 152 3.18 -1.83 11.13
N PRO A 153 2.94 -0.85 12.04
CA PRO A 153 1.57 -0.53 12.41
C PRO A 153 0.79 -0.12 11.17
N ALA A 154 -0.51 -0.37 11.17
CA ALA A 154 -1.40 -0.03 10.08
C ALA A 154 -2.39 1.06 10.49
N PHE A 155 -3.00 1.70 9.52
CA PHE A 155 -4.05 2.67 9.74
C PHE A 155 -5.17 2.40 8.73
N GLY A 156 -6.37 2.11 9.23
CA GLY A 156 -7.49 1.76 8.37
C GLY A 156 -8.71 1.35 9.19
N ASN A 157 -9.82 1.11 8.52
CA ASN A 157 -11.06 0.74 9.17
C ASN A 157 -11.03 -0.74 9.63
N LEU A 158 -10.66 -0.96 10.88
CA LEU A 158 -10.62 -2.29 11.51
C LEU A 158 -11.98 -2.65 12.11
N VAL A 159 -12.65 -1.71 12.76
CA VAL A 159 -13.85 -2.04 13.57
C VAL A 159 -15.17 -1.77 12.84
N GLY A 160 -15.12 -1.38 11.56
CA GLY A 160 -16.31 -1.23 10.73
C GLY A 160 -17.12 0.05 10.98
N ASN A 161 -16.52 1.07 11.61
CA ASN A 161 -17.09 2.40 11.74
C ASN A 161 -16.68 3.30 10.55
N GLU A 162 -17.05 4.59 10.58
CA GLU A 162 -16.74 5.53 9.50
C GLU A 162 -15.29 6.06 9.56
N ASN A 163 -14.59 5.90 10.68
CA ASN A 163 -13.25 6.44 10.90
C ASN A 163 -12.21 5.32 10.94
N PRO A 164 -11.00 5.56 10.41
CA PRO A 164 -9.91 4.60 10.51
C PRO A 164 -9.27 4.60 11.91
N GLU A 165 -8.72 3.46 12.30
CA GLU A 165 -8.02 3.24 13.54
C GLU A 165 -6.51 3.05 13.29
N LEU A 166 -5.68 3.44 14.26
CA LEU A 166 -4.29 3.01 14.36
C LEU A 166 -4.26 1.58 14.91
N ILE A 167 -3.72 0.65 14.13
CA ILE A 167 -3.72 -0.79 14.37
C ILE A 167 -2.29 -1.22 14.69
N PHE A 168 -2.04 -1.73 15.90
CA PHE A 168 -0.69 -2.02 16.36
C PHE A 168 -0.68 -3.01 17.52
N HIS A 169 0.49 -3.34 18.05
CA HIS A 169 0.58 -3.97 19.36
C HIS A 169 1.22 -3.03 20.38
N PHE A 170 0.81 -3.19 21.60
CA PHE A 170 1.31 -2.45 22.77
C PHE A 170 1.59 -3.38 23.93
N LYS A 171 2.87 -3.44 24.34
CA LYS A 171 3.34 -4.31 25.43
C LYS A 171 2.93 -5.77 25.26
N GLY A 172 3.05 -6.26 24.04
CA GLY A 172 2.73 -7.64 23.68
C GLY A 172 1.27 -7.95 23.38
N HIS A 173 0.34 -7.02 23.61
CA HIS A 173 -1.07 -7.15 23.26
C HIS A 173 -1.37 -6.55 21.89
N LEU A 174 -2.12 -7.24 21.08
CA LEU A 174 -2.69 -6.68 19.85
C LEU A 174 -3.86 -5.77 20.18
N GLY A 175 -4.08 -4.76 19.36
CA GLY A 175 -5.21 -3.85 19.52
C GLY A 175 -5.17 -2.68 18.55
N TRP A 176 -6.02 -1.73 18.84
CA TRP A 176 -6.20 -0.53 18.05
C TRP A 176 -6.44 0.69 18.93
N ALA A 177 -6.25 1.87 18.36
CA ALA A 177 -6.55 3.14 19.03
C ALA A 177 -7.10 4.15 18.05
N ALA A 178 -8.00 5.02 18.54
CA ALA A 178 -8.60 6.11 17.78
C ALA A 178 -8.82 7.33 18.69
N PRO A 179 -8.96 8.53 18.12
CA PRO A 179 -9.28 9.74 18.89
C PRO A 179 -10.64 9.63 19.59
N ASP A 180 -10.76 10.22 20.79
CA ASP A 180 -12.06 10.40 21.44
C ASP A 180 -12.88 11.43 20.62
N PRO A 181 -14.05 11.05 20.07
CA PRO A 181 -14.85 11.98 19.25
C PRO A 181 -15.36 13.20 20.01
N LYS A 182 -15.31 13.18 21.35
CA LYS A 182 -15.69 14.33 22.20
C LYS A 182 -14.53 15.27 22.48
N ASP A 183 -13.30 14.77 22.46
CA ASP A 183 -12.10 15.55 22.69
C ASP A 183 -10.89 14.87 22.00
N PRO A 184 -10.74 15.06 20.68
CA PRO A 184 -9.70 14.39 19.89
C PRO A 184 -8.27 14.81 20.26
N THR A 185 -8.12 15.91 21.03
CA THR A 185 -6.81 16.41 21.47
C THR A 185 -6.21 15.59 22.64
N LYS A 186 -7.00 14.72 23.27
CA LYS A 186 -6.50 13.80 24.28
C LYS A 186 -5.77 12.62 23.67
N PRO A 187 -4.82 12.01 24.42
CA PRO A 187 -4.23 10.74 24.01
C PRO A 187 -5.30 9.67 23.76
N TRP A 188 -5.13 8.92 22.69
CA TRP A 188 -6.07 7.91 22.25
C TRP A 188 -6.13 6.72 23.20
N THR A 189 -7.27 6.09 23.29
CA THR A 189 -7.47 4.90 24.12
C THR A 189 -7.07 3.64 23.35
N PHE A 190 -6.28 2.76 23.96
CA PHE A 190 -5.94 1.46 23.40
C PHE A 190 -7.00 0.42 23.71
N HIS A 191 -7.61 -0.14 22.69
CA HIS A 191 -8.59 -1.21 22.75
C HIS A 191 -7.89 -2.54 22.52
N LYS A 192 -7.70 -3.29 23.59
CA LYS A 192 -6.97 -4.54 23.59
C LYS A 192 -7.84 -5.69 23.07
N ILE A 193 -7.34 -6.46 22.08
CA ILE A 193 -8.06 -7.60 21.49
C ILE A 193 -7.42 -8.96 21.79
N SER A 194 -6.19 -9.01 22.32
CA SER A 194 -5.47 -10.27 22.57
C SER A 194 -4.89 -10.34 23.98
N GLU A 195 -4.60 -11.56 24.43
CA GLU A 195 -3.70 -11.79 25.54
C GLU A 195 -2.27 -11.31 25.21
N ASP A 196 -1.39 -11.28 26.23
CA ASP A 196 0.02 -10.96 26.04
C ASP A 196 0.74 -12.07 25.25
N LEU A 197 1.04 -11.80 23.98
CA LEU A 197 1.68 -12.72 23.06
C LEU A 197 3.21 -12.74 23.20
N LYS A 198 3.78 -11.99 24.14
CA LYS A 198 5.23 -11.83 24.32
C LYS A 198 5.93 -11.34 23.06
N LEU A 199 5.26 -10.45 22.30
CA LEU A 199 5.86 -9.83 21.14
C LEU A 199 6.96 -8.87 21.56
N THR A 200 8.03 -8.85 20.78
CA THR A 200 9.09 -7.85 20.97
C THR A 200 8.62 -6.50 20.41
N ARG A 201 9.16 -5.43 20.95
CA ARG A 201 8.87 -4.05 20.50
C ARG A 201 9.01 -3.85 18.98
N TYR A 202 9.93 -4.53 18.35
CA TYR A 202 10.25 -4.42 16.92
C TYR A 202 9.66 -5.58 16.10
N ALA A 203 8.62 -6.24 16.60
CA ALA A 203 7.97 -7.30 15.83
C ALA A 203 7.43 -6.76 14.51
N HIS A 204 7.50 -7.59 13.49
CA HIS A 204 6.97 -7.34 12.16
C HIS A 204 5.75 -8.23 11.90
N GLY A 205 5.12 -8.03 10.75
CA GLY A 205 3.97 -8.80 10.33
C GLY A 205 2.71 -8.33 11.03
N LEU A 206 2.03 -7.37 10.42
CA LEU A 206 0.73 -6.89 10.83
C LEU A 206 -0.12 -6.65 9.59
N GLY A 207 -1.37 -7.06 9.65
CA GLY A 207 -2.36 -6.83 8.63
C GLY A 207 -3.77 -6.89 9.19
N PHE A 208 -4.73 -6.54 8.37
CA PHE A 208 -6.14 -6.63 8.69
C PHE A 208 -6.95 -6.88 7.41
N GLY A 209 -8.04 -7.62 7.53
CA GLY A 209 -8.94 -7.95 6.44
C GLY A 209 -9.90 -9.08 6.86
N ASP A 210 -10.97 -9.28 6.10
CA ASP A 210 -11.95 -10.34 6.36
C ASP A 210 -11.35 -11.70 5.93
N ILE A 211 -10.88 -12.49 6.88
CA ILE A 211 -10.23 -13.79 6.61
C ILE A 211 -11.25 -14.92 6.48
N ASN A 212 -12.34 -14.85 7.24
CA ASN A 212 -13.31 -15.95 7.29
C ASN A 212 -14.53 -15.74 6.39
N GLY A 213 -14.63 -14.60 5.70
CA GLY A 213 -15.72 -14.27 4.78
C GLY A 213 -17.02 -13.87 5.50
N ASP A 214 -16.96 -13.41 6.74
CA ASP A 214 -18.14 -13.05 7.54
C ASP A 214 -18.53 -11.56 7.43
N GLY A 215 -17.76 -10.78 6.68
CA GLY A 215 -17.97 -9.36 6.42
C GLY A 215 -17.40 -8.43 7.49
N ARG A 216 -16.69 -8.97 8.48
CA ARG A 216 -15.97 -8.20 9.50
C ARG A 216 -14.47 -8.27 9.26
N THR A 217 -13.77 -7.21 9.62
CA THR A 217 -12.32 -7.13 9.43
C THR A 217 -11.59 -7.81 10.57
N ASP A 218 -10.83 -8.85 10.30
CA ASP A 218 -9.99 -9.56 11.26
C ASP A 218 -8.62 -8.90 11.39
N PHE A 219 -7.94 -9.18 12.50
CA PHE A 219 -6.58 -8.73 12.74
C PHE A 219 -5.59 -9.85 12.48
N LEU A 220 -4.52 -9.58 11.72
CA LEU A 220 -3.46 -10.54 11.39
C LEU A 220 -2.13 -10.18 12.03
N GLN A 221 -1.41 -11.22 12.50
CA GLN A 221 -0.03 -11.11 13.00
C GLN A 221 0.69 -12.44 12.76
N SER A 222 2.00 -12.47 12.78
CA SER A 222 2.83 -13.65 12.44
C SER A 222 2.47 -14.95 13.19
N LYS A 223 1.70 -14.88 14.28
CA LYS A 223 1.24 -16.04 15.07
C LYS A 223 -0.15 -16.55 14.70
N GLY A 224 -0.84 -15.89 13.77
CA GLY A 224 -2.20 -16.24 13.37
C GLY A 224 -3.07 -15.03 13.10
N TRP A 225 -4.36 -15.24 13.20
CA TRP A 225 -5.34 -14.17 13.02
C TRP A 225 -6.36 -14.16 14.15
N TRP A 226 -6.93 -13.00 14.40
CA TRP A 226 -7.92 -12.76 15.47
C TRP A 226 -9.22 -12.36 14.83
N GLU A 227 -10.22 -13.24 14.96
CA GLU A 227 -11.58 -13.07 14.44
C GLU A 227 -12.29 -11.93 15.19
N GLN A 228 -12.76 -10.94 14.43
CA GLN A 228 -13.54 -9.85 15.02
C GLN A 228 -14.90 -10.38 15.51
N PRO A 229 -15.28 -10.11 16.77
CA PRO A 229 -16.60 -10.50 17.28
C PRO A 229 -17.73 -9.67 16.67
N GLU A 230 -18.98 -10.14 16.77
CA GLU A 230 -20.17 -9.40 16.32
C GLU A 230 -20.36 -8.05 17.04
N SER A 231 -19.84 -7.91 18.24
CA SER A 231 -19.84 -6.67 19.01
C SER A 231 -18.47 -6.44 19.64
N ILE A 232 -17.97 -5.22 19.48
CA ILE A 232 -16.72 -4.75 20.11
C ILE A 232 -16.99 -3.99 21.41
N GLU A 233 -18.25 -3.90 21.85
CA GLU A 233 -18.61 -3.21 23.09
C GLU A 233 -17.92 -3.85 24.32
N ASN A 234 -17.38 -3.01 25.20
CA ASN A 234 -16.64 -3.40 26.40
C ASN A 234 -15.31 -4.13 26.14
N ASP A 235 -14.70 -3.90 24.97
CA ASP A 235 -13.37 -4.42 24.60
C ASP A 235 -13.23 -5.95 24.79
N PRO A 236 -14.02 -6.76 24.10
CA PRO A 236 -13.92 -8.21 24.22
C PRO A 236 -12.58 -8.69 23.67
N MET A 237 -12.04 -9.77 24.23
CA MET A 237 -10.94 -10.50 23.58
C MET A 237 -11.44 -11.15 22.30
N TRP A 238 -10.71 -10.95 21.21
CA TRP A 238 -11.05 -11.57 19.93
C TRP A 238 -10.61 -13.02 19.90
N LYS A 239 -11.31 -13.84 19.17
CA LYS A 239 -11.01 -15.27 19.06
C LYS A 239 -9.74 -15.49 18.25
N HIS A 240 -8.71 -16.07 18.87
CA HIS A 240 -7.44 -16.39 18.22
C HIS A 240 -7.52 -17.69 17.45
N HIS A 241 -7.22 -17.61 16.17
CA HIS A 241 -6.98 -18.75 15.28
C HIS A 241 -5.47 -18.88 15.06
N THR A 242 -4.89 -19.89 15.70
CA THR A 242 -3.45 -20.12 15.65
C THR A 242 -3.02 -20.60 14.28
N TRP A 243 -2.19 -19.82 13.61
CA TRP A 243 -1.52 -20.22 12.39
C TRP A 243 -0.10 -19.66 12.39
N PRO A 244 0.94 -20.51 12.55
CA PRO A 244 2.31 -20.01 12.57
C PRO A 244 2.76 -19.72 11.13
N PHE A 245 2.58 -18.49 10.65
CA PHE A 245 2.99 -18.08 9.32
C PHE A 245 4.51 -18.24 9.07
N LYS A 246 5.31 -18.34 10.15
CA LYS A 246 6.78 -18.47 10.10
C LYS A 246 7.44 -17.35 9.28
N LEU A 247 6.91 -16.15 9.42
CA LEU A 247 7.30 -14.95 8.71
C LEU A 247 7.80 -13.91 9.70
N ASP A 248 8.79 -13.16 9.26
CA ASP A 248 9.19 -11.88 9.86
C ASP A 248 8.84 -10.79 8.83
N GLY A 249 7.55 -10.76 8.45
CA GLY A 249 7.02 -9.92 7.38
C GLY A 249 6.89 -8.46 7.77
N ALA A 250 6.62 -7.60 6.78
CA ALA A 250 6.25 -6.21 6.98
C ALA A 250 4.71 -6.08 7.09
N GLN A 251 4.06 -5.27 6.28
CA GLN A 251 2.61 -5.30 6.14
C GLN A 251 2.14 -6.65 5.59
N MET A 252 0.97 -7.09 6.02
CA MET A 252 0.28 -8.28 5.49
C MET A 252 -0.96 -7.79 4.74
N LEU A 253 -0.90 -7.80 3.41
CA LEU A 253 -2.01 -7.40 2.55
C LEU A 253 -3.02 -8.54 2.47
N VAL A 254 -4.32 -8.23 2.59
CA VAL A 254 -5.41 -9.21 2.61
C VAL A 254 -6.39 -8.91 1.48
N TYR A 255 -6.48 -9.81 0.50
CA TYR A 255 -7.46 -9.77 -0.60
C TYR A 255 -7.49 -11.10 -1.34
N ASP A 256 -8.56 -11.35 -2.10
CA ASP A 256 -8.70 -12.51 -2.98
C ASP A 256 -7.68 -12.42 -4.13
N VAL A 257 -6.62 -13.22 -4.08
CA VAL A 257 -5.52 -13.21 -5.06
C VAL A 257 -5.83 -14.07 -6.27
N ASP A 258 -6.37 -15.28 -6.08
CA ASP A 258 -6.57 -16.24 -7.18
C ASP A 258 -7.98 -16.23 -7.79
N GLY A 259 -8.93 -15.56 -7.14
CA GLY A 259 -10.29 -15.39 -7.65
C GLY A 259 -11.24 -16.49 -7.23
N ASP A 260 -10.94 -17.21 -6.15
CA ASP A 260 -11.78 -18.28 -5.63
C ASP A 260 -12.84 -17.79 -4.63
N GLY A 261 -12.74 -16.52 -4.20
CA GLY A 261 -13.66 -15.83 -3.30
C GLY A 261 -13.27 -15.87 -1.83
N ASP A 262 -12.17 -16.51 -1.47
CA ASP A 262 -11.57 -16.46 -0.14
C ASP A 262 -10.40 -15.46 -0.12
N ASN A 263 -10.19 -14.73 0.97
CA ASN A 263 -9.10 -13.76 1.04
C ASN A 263 -7.77 -14.42 1.41
N ASP A 264 -6.75 -14.08 0.65
CA ASP A 264 -5.37 -14.52 0.77
C ASP A 264 -4.51 -13.47 1.47
N ILE A 265 -3.21 -13.79 1.66
CA ILE A 265 -2.26 -12.86 2.28
C ILE A 265 -1.02 -12.71 1.39
N ILE A 266 -0.61 -11.48 1.11
CA ILE A 266 0.71 -11.17 0.52
C ILE A 266 1.57 -10.46 1.56
N THR A 267 2.81 -10.90 1.73
CA THR A 267 3.76 -10.27 2.66
C THR A 267 5.21 -10.63 2.36
N ALA A 268 6.13 -9.92 3.00
CA ALA A 268 7.53 -10.31 3.03
C ALA A 268 7.75 -11.56 3.88
N ILE A 269 8.69 -12.41 3.47
CA ILE A 269 9.13 -13.56 4.28
C ILE A 269 10.07 -13.09 5.39
N ALA A 270 10.94 -12.14 5.06
CA ALA A 270 11.84 -11.51 6.00
C ALA A 270 12.02 -10.04 5.62
N SER A 271 11.42 -9.14 6.41
CA SER A 271 11.44 -7.69 6.17
C SER A 271 12.83 -7.07 6.08
N HIS A 272 13.80 -7.62 6.80
CA HIS A 272 15.23 -7.25 6.74
C HIS A 272 16.11 -8.23 5.94
N GLY A 273 15.51 -9.23 5.33
CA GLY A 273 16.17 -10.26 4.53
C GLY A 273 15.72 -10.25 3.09
N PHE A 274 15.30 -11.42 2.62
CA PHE A 274 14.79 -11.65 1.28
C PHE A 274 13.47 -12.39 1.31
N GLY A 275 12.70 -12.21 0.29
CA GLY A 275 11.55 -13.04 -0.01
C GLY A 275 10.22 -12.32 0.09
N ILE A 276 9.37 -12.60 -0.89
CA ILE A 276 7.97 -12.21 -0.90
C ILE A 276 7.17 -13.48 -1.19
N ALA A 277 6.08 -13.66 -0.46
CA ALA A 277 5.19 -14.79 -0.60
C ALA A 277 3.72 -14.36 -0.68
N TRP A 278 2.99 -15.17 -1.40
CA TRP A 278 1.55 -15.29 -1.33
C TRP A 278 1.20 -16.51 -0.47
N LEU A 279 0.30 -16.34 0.48
CA LEU A 279 -0.24 -17.39 1.33
C LEU A 279 -1.68 -17.62 0.87
N GLU A 280 -1.86 -18.66 0.07
CA GLU A 280 -3.16 -19.09 -0.44
C GLU A 280 -4.02 -19.58 0.71
N HIS A 281 -5.22 -19.01 0.86
CA HIS A 281 -6.22 -19.49 1.80
C HIS A 281 -6.78 -20.81 1.29
N ILE A 282 -6.65 -21.85 2.09
CA ILE A 282 -7.18 -23.18 1.76
C ILE A 282 -8.09 -23.66 2.88
N LYS A 283 -9.08 -24.47 2.54
CA LYS A 283 -9.91 -25.17 3.52
C LYS A 283 -9.42 -26.59 3.70
N THR A 284 -9.12 -26.95 4.94
CA THR A 284 -8.78 -28.32 5.29
C THR A 284 -10.00 -29.26 5.18
N SER A 285 -9.79 -30.56 5.21
CA SER A 285 -10.86 -31.56 5.07
C SER A 285 -11.95 -31.50 6.15
N ASP A 286 -11.65 -30.91 7.30
CA ASP A 286 -12.58 -30.63 8.41
C ASP A 286 -13.18 -29.21 8.34
N GLY A 287 -12.88 -28.46 7.29
CA GLY A 287 -13.40 -27.11 7.05
C GLY A 287 -12.68 -25.99 7.80
N ALA A 288 -11.54 -26.28 8.43
CA ALA A 288 -10.75 -25.24 9.09
C ALA A 288 -9.95 -24.43 8.05
N ILE A 289 -9.73 -23.13 8.34
CA ILE A 289 -8.90 -22.24 7.53
C ILE A 289 -7.43 -22.59 7.74
N ALA A 290 -6.71 -22.76 6.63
CA ALA A 290 -5.28 -22.98 6.59
C ALA A 290 -4.67 -22.12 5.46
N PHE A 291 -3.33 -22.03 5.41
CA PHE A 291 -2.65 -21.26 4.37
C PHE A 291 -1.51 -22.08 3.74
N GLU A 292 -1.43 -22.08 2.41
CA GLU A 292 -0.30 -22.64 1.68
C GLU A 292 0.61 -21.51 1.19
N MET A 293 1.93 -21.61 1.46
CA MET A 293 2.87 -20.55 1.11
C MET A 293 3.50 -20.77 -0.25
N HIS A 294 3.29 -19.84 -1.17
CA HIS A 294 3.89 -19.77 -2.49
C HIS A 294 4.88 -18.61 -2.56
N ARG A 295 6.18 -18.95 -2.62
CA ARG A 295 7.24 -17.95 -2.75
C ARG A 295 7.45 -17.60 -4.20
N PHE A 296 7.42 -16.30 -4.55
CA PHE A 296 7.64 -15.84 -5.91
C PHE A 296 8.82 -14.86 -6.07
N VAL A 297 9.32 -14.28 -4.95
CA VAL A 297 10.62 -13.62 -4.90
C VAL A 297 11.47 -14.29 -3.82
N ASN A 298 12.65 -14.77 -4.19
CA ASN A 298 13.60 -15.49 -3.34
C ASN A 298 14.94 -14.76 -3.28
N ALA A 299 15.86 -15.27 -2.44
CA ALA A 299 17.20 -14.69 -2.27
C ALA A 299 18.12 -14.85 -3.49
N LYS A 300 17.82 -15.77 -4.41
CA LYS A 300 18.60 -16.02 -5.60
C LYS A 300 17.78 -15.71 -6.86
N PRO A 301 18.32 -14.92 -7.80
CA PRO A 301 17.60 -14.54 -9.02
C PRO A 301 17.13 -15.75 -9.84
N GLU A 302 17.95 -16.80 -9.91
CA GLU A 302 17.65 -18.02 -10.65
C GLU A 302 16.49 -18.84 -10.08
N GLU A 303 16.07 -18.57 -8.86
CA GLU A 303 14.89 -19.16 -8.23
C GLU A 303 13.60 -18.33 -8.48
N ASN A 304 13.72 -17.18 -9.15
CA ASN A 304 12.64 -16.23 -9.37
C ASN A 304 12.26 -16.20 -10.85
N ARG A 305 10.98 -16.36 -11.14
CA ARG A 305 10.45 -16.50 -12.51
C ARG A 305 10.92 -15.40 -13.48
N TYR A 306 11.10 -14.19 -12.97
CA TYR A 306 11.56 -13.01 -13.72
C TYR A 306 12.98 -12.57 -13.34
N GLY A 307 13.69 -13.30 -12.51
CA GLY A 307 15.05 -12.98 -12.07
C GLY A 307 15.16 -11.78 -11.15
N VAL A 308 14.06 -11.16 -10.76
CA VAL A 308 14.05 -10.00 -9.86
C VAL A 308 14.37 -10.44 -8.44
N LYS A 309 15.36 -9.79 -7.85
CA LYS A 309 15.78 -10.00 -6.46
C LYS A 309 16.13 -8.66 -5.83
N PHE A 310 15.68 -8.44 -4.63
CA PHE A 310 16.14 -7.36 -3.74
C PHE A 310 15.96 -7.77 -2.29
N SER A 311 16.76 -7.20 -1.41
CA SER A 311 16.67 -7.41 0.03
C SER A 311 15.81 -6.33 0.67
N GLN A 312 15.33 -6.61 1.88
CA GLN A 312 14.57 -5.67 2.71
C GLN A 312 13.25 -5.22 2.05
N PRO A 313 12.38 -6.15 1.63
CA PRO A 313 11.03 -5.83 1.15
C PRO A 313 10.17 -5.43 2.35
N HIS A 314 10.27 -4.17 2.80
CA HIS A 314 9.78 -3.76 4.12
C HIS A 314 8.42 -3.04 4.09
N ALA A 315 8.03 -2.46 2.97
CA ALA A 315 6.80 -1.67 2.87
C ALA A 315 6.00 -2.09 1.64
N PHE A 316 4.70 -2.26 1.83
CA PHE A 316 3.74 -2.69 0.82
C PHE A 316 2.52 -1.78 0.80
N ASP A 317 1.96 -1.55 -0.39
CA ASP A 317 0.64 -0.97 -0.59
C ASP A 317 0.00 -1.52 -1.87
N VAL A 318 -1.28 -1.30 -2.07
CA VAL A 318 -2.07 -1.86 -3.16
C VAL A 318 -2.70 -0.80 -4.05
N ALA A 319 -2.78 -1.09 -5.35
CA ALA A 319 -3.58 -0.36 -6.32
C ALA A 319 -3.79 -1.21 -7.58
N ASP A 320 -4.75 -0.88 -8.41
CA ASP A 320 -4.87 -1.42 -9.77
C ASP A 320 -4.04 -0.56 -10.72
N PHE A 321 -2.73 -0.87 -10.83
CA PHE A 321 -1.78 -0.04 -11.59
C PHE A 321 -2.00 -0.09 -13.09
N ASN A 322 -2.50 -1.21 -13.63
CA ASN A 322 -2.71 -1.37 -15.06
C ASN A 322 -4.15 -1.10 -15.52
N GLY A 323 -5.10 -1.01 -14.60
CA GLY A 323 -6.52 -0.75 -14.87
C GLY A 323 -7.27 -1.98 -15.38
N ASP A 324 -6.83 -3.19 -14.99
CA ASP A 324 -7.46 -4.45 -15.43
C ASP A 324 -8.51 -4.97 -14.42
N GLY A 325 -8.70 -4.29 -13.32
CA GLY A 325 -9.65 -4.60 -12.27
C GLY A 325 -9.14 -5.62 -11.25
N LEU A 326 -7.87 -6.02 -11.33
CA LEU A 326 -7.21 -6.84 -10.31
C LEU A 326 -6.38 -5.96 -9.38
N THR A 327 -6.24 -6.41 -8.15
CA THR A 327 -5.43 -5.69 -7.16
C THR A 327 -3.96 -6.06 -7.32
N ASP A 328 -3.17 -5.11 -7.79
CA ASP A 328 -1.70 -5.19 -7.81
C ASP A 328 -1.12 -4.68 -6.49
N PHE A 329 0.19 -4.85 -6.29
CA PHE A 329 0.85 -4.25 -5.13
C PHE A 329 2.18 -3.59 -5.49
N VAL A 330 2.55 -2.57 -4.71
CA VAL A 330 3.85 -1.92 -4.76
C VAL A 330 4.70 -2.34 -3.56
N VAL A 331 6.00 -2.53 -3.79
CA VAL A 331 6.98 -2.85 -2.76
C VAL A 331 8.36 -2.37 -3.20
N GLY A 332 9.26 -2.15 -2.25
CA GLY A 332 10.62 -1.76 -2.59
C GLY A 332 11.63 -2.18 -1.55
N LYS A 333 12.90 -1.89 -1.84
CA LYS A 333 14.00 -2.08 -0.91
C LYS A 333 14.02 -0.94 0.11
N ARG A 334 13.87 -1.25 1.42
CA ARG A 334 14.18 -0.30 2.49
C ARG A 334 15.69 -0.08 2.55
N PHE A 335 16.14 1.06 2.00
CA PHE A 335 17.56 1.36 1.89
C PHE A 335 18.17 1.68 3.26
N TRP A 336 19.21 0.92 3.66
CA TRP A 336 19.91 1.06 4.93
C TRP A 336 19.03 0.97 6.17
N ALA A 337 18.08 0.02 6.24
CA ALA A 337 17.25 -0.16 7.43
C ALA A 337 18.09 -0.16 8.72
N HIS A 338 19.16 -0.96 8.80
CA HIS A 338 20.12 -0.95 9.89
C HIS A 338 21.48 -0.32 9.48
N GLY A 339 21.46 0.68 8.60
CA GLY A 339 22.64 1.38 8.13
C GLY A 339 23.42 0.64 7.04
N PRO A 340 24.63 1.15 6.68
CA PRO A 340 25.33 0.70 5.47
C PRO A 340 25.98 -0.70 5.58
N LYS A 341 25.85 -1.40 6.73
CA LYS A 341 26.46 -2.70 6.99
C LYS A 341 25.55 -3.66 7.75
N GLY A 342 24.34 -3.24 8.11
CA GLY A 342 23.50 -3.96 9.06
C GLY A 342 22.69 -5.11 8.45
N ASP A 343 22.35 -5.02 7.17
CA ASP A 343 21.44 -5.95 6.50
C ASP A 343 22.10 -6.61 5.29
N PRO A 344 21.49 -7.68 4.73
CA PRO A 344 21.96 -8.26 3.49
C PRO A 344 21.93 -7.23 2.34
N GLU A 345 23.00 -7.18 1.55
CA GLU A 345 23.15 -6.31 0.38
C GLU A 345 22.73 -4.84 0.63
N PRO A 346 23.24 -4.18 1.69
CA PRO A 346 22.73 -2.88 2.11
C PRO A 346 22.92 -1.80 1.04
N ASN A 347 23.96 -1.94 0.21
CA ASN A 347 24.32 -0.96 -0.84
C ASN A 347 23.85 -1.38 -2.24
N ALA A 348 23.03 -2.44 -2.37
CA ALA A 348 22.38 -2.75 -3.63
C ALA A 348 21.40 -1.64 -4.03
N ALA A 349 21.02 -1.59 -5.31
CA ALA A 349 20.09 -0.61 -5.85
C ALA A 349 18.83 -0.48 -4.99
N ALA A 350 18.46 0.75 -4.67
CA ALA A 350 17.26 1.07 -3.90
C ALA A 350 16.05 1.04 -4.84
N VAL A 351 15.60 -0.16 -5.14
CA VAL A 351 14.54 -0.41 -6.12
C VAL A 351 13.15 -0.22 -5.52
N THR A 352 12.23 0.22 -6.36
CA THR A 352 10.78 0.20 -6.14
C THR A 352 10.15 -0.50 -7.33
N TYR A 353 9.36 -1.53 -7.06
CA TYR A 353 8.62 -2.31 -8.05
C TYR A 353 7.13 -2.26 -7.77
N TRP A 354 6.30 -2.35 -8.80
CA TRP A 354 4.95 -2.86 -8.65
C TRP A 354 4.86 -4.25 -9.27
N PHE A 355 4.01 -5.08 -8.73
CA PHE A 355 3.80 -6.46 -9.17
C PHE A 355 2.38 -6.58 -9.71
N GLU A 356 2.30 -6.83 -11.02
CA GLU A 356 1.05 -7.06 -11.72
C GLU A 356 0.52 -8.44 -11.36
N LEU A 357 -0.72 -8.52 -10.87
CA LEU A 357 -1.41 -9.76 -10.63
C LEU A 357 -1.98 -10.32 -11.94
N LYS A 358 -1.65 -11.56 -12.26
CA LYS A 358 -2.26 -12.31 -13.37
C LYS A 358 -2.92 -13.58 -12.85
N ARG A 359 -4.16 -13.80 -13.26
CA ARG A 359 -4.93 -15.02 -12.97
C ARG A 359 -5.02 -15.93 -14.20
N GLY A 360 -5.29 -17.21 -13.98
CA GLY A 360 -5.49 -18.21 -15.03
C GLY A 360 -4.19 -18.66 -15.73
N VAL A 361 -3.04 -18.49 -15.12
CA VAL A 361 -1.74 -18.89 -15.64
C VAL A 361 -1.51 -20.38 -15.37
N LYS A 362 -1.55 -21.18 -16.42
CA LYS A 362 -1.43 -22.65 -16.30
C LYS A 362 -0.08 -23.07 -15.71
N GLY A 363 -0.13 -24.01 -14.77
CA GLY A 363 1.05 -24.63 -14.16
C GLY A 363 1.67 -23.85 -13.01
N LEU A 364 1.02 -22.77 -12.57
CA LEU A 364 1.37 -22.07 -11.34
C LEU A 364 0.34 -22.37 -10.24
N PRO A 365 0.72 -22.29 -8.96
CA PRO A 365 -0.19 -22.40 -7.83
C PRO A 365 -1.37 -21.42 -7.98
N GLY A 366 -2.60 -21.84 -7.68
CA GLY A 366 -3.83 -21.07 -7.86
C GLY A 366 -4.01 -20.45 -9.27
N GLY A 367 -3.14 -20.80 -10.22
CA GLY A 367 -3.11 -20.14 -11.54
C GLY A 367 -2.61 -18.69 -11.49
N VAL A 368 -1.87 -18.31 -10.48
CA VAL A 368 -1.43 -16.92 -10.20
C VAL A 368 0.00 -16.68 -10.65
N ASP A 369 0.25 -15.55 -11.29
CA ASP A 369 1.59 -15.00 -11.56
C ASP A 369 1.68 -13.56 -11.05
N PHE A 370 2.82 -13.19 -10.51
CA PHE A 370 3.16 -11.82 -10.11
C PHE A 370 4.27 -11.30 -10.99
N ILE A 371 3.93 -10.38 -11.91
CA ILE A 371 4.86 -9.85 -12.90
C ILE A 371 5.50 -8.57 -12.36
N PRO A 372 6.83 -8.54 -12.12
CA PRO A 372 7.50 -7.39 -11.53
C PRO A 372 7.78 -6.31 -12.58
N HIS A 373 7.28 -5.11 -12.37
CA HIS A 373 7.57 -3.93 -13.18
C HIS A 373 8.38 -2.92 -12.36
N LEU A 374 9.54 -2.53 -12.87
CA LEU A 374 10.38 -1.55 -12.19
C LEU A 374 9.76 -0.16 -12.29
N ILE A 375 9.54 0.48 -11.15
CA ILE A 375 9.16 1.90 -11.06
C ILE A 375 10.43 2.75 -11.11
N HIS A 376 11.37 2.47 -10.18
CA HIS A 376 12.62 3.22 -10.08
C HIS A 376 13.71 2.40 -9.39
N ASP A 377 14.98 2.63 -9.72
CA ASP A 377 16.12 1.84 -9.22
C ASP A 377 17.00 2.58 -8.20
N ASP A 378 16.67 3.84 -7.86
CA ASP A 378 17.42 4.66 -6.90
C ASP A 378 16.54 5.45 -5.90
N SER A 379 15.27 5.08 -5.73
CA SER A 379 14.38 5.65 -4.72
C SER A 379 14.24 4.77 -3.50
N GLY A 380 13.88 3.51 -3.68
CA GLY A 380 13.56 2.58 -2.61
C GLY A 380 12.32 3.01 -1.81
N VAL A 381 12.12 2.33 -0.68
CA VAL A 381 11.05 2.63 0.28
C VAL A 381 11.63 2.87 1.67
N GLY A 382 10.82 3.41 2.57
CA GLY A 382 11.08 3.47 4.00
C GLY A 382 10.43 2.29 4.73
N THR A 383 9.88 2.56 5.90
CA THR A 383 8.94 1.67 6.59
C THR A 383 7.54 1.74 6.00
N GLN A 384 7.31 2.70 5.11
CA GLN A 384 6.05 2.95 4.43
C GLN A 384 6.30 3.26 2.94
N VAL A 385 5.38 2.85 2.11
CA VAL A 385 5.14 3.30 0.74
C VAL A 385 3.64 3.51 0.62
N ALA A 386 3.20 4.47 -0.17
CA ALA A 386 1.78 4.69 -0.42
C ALA A 386 1.49 4.83 -1.91
N ALA A 387 0.37 4.26 -2.34
CA ALA A 387 -0.14 4.31 -3.70
C ALA A 387 -1.49 5.05 -3.76
N GLY A 388 -1.71 5.86 -4.78
CA GLY A 388 -2.95 6.59 -4.99
C GLY A 388 -2.82 7.57 -6.15
N ASP A 389 -3.92 8.18 -6.57
CA ASP A 389 -3.90 9.21 -7.61
C ASP A 389 -3.47 10.54 -6.98
N LEU A 390 -2.16 10.85 -7.06
CA LEU A 390 -1.60 12.02 -6.41
C LEU A 390 -1.73 13.30 -7.25
N ASN A 391 -1.95 13.17 -8.55
CA ASN A 391 -2.00 14.30 -9.47
C ASN A 391 -3.39 14.55 -10.10
N GLY A 392 -4.39 13.73 -9.77
CA GLY A 392 -5.76 13.86 -10.23
C GLY A 392 -5.99 13.40 -11.67
N ASP A 393 -5.09 12.56 -12.23
CA ASP A 393 -5.21 12.07 -13.60
C ASP A 393 -5.91 10.70 -13.71
N GLY A 394 -6.34 10.13 -12.59
CA GLY A 394 -7.06 8.86 -12.49
C GLY A 394 -6.15 7.63 -12.56
N LEU A 395 -4.83 7.80 -12.48
CA LEU A 395 -3.87 6.70 -12.49
C LEU A 395 -3.20 6.59 -11.12
N PRO A 396 -2.94 5.36 -10.63
CA PRO A 396 -2.22 5.20 -9.37
C PRO A 396 -0.76 5.66 -9.48
N ASP A 397 -0.39 6.60 -8.65
CA ASP A 397 0.97 7.07 -8.41
C ASP A 397 1.55 6.41 -7.17
N VAL A 398 2.84 6.64 -6.90
CA VAL A 398 3.53 6.10 -5.71
C VAL A 398 4.33 7.18 -5.01
N ILE A 399 4.23 7.25 -3.67
CA ILE A 399 5.07 8.12 -2.84
C ILE A 399 5.86 7.29 -1.82
N SER A 400 7.12 7.67 -1.59
CA SER A 400 7.96 7.11 -0.53
C SER A 400 8.88 8.15 0.10
N GLY A 401 9.06 8.04 1.42
CA GLY A 401 10.06 8.75 2.19
C GLY A 401 11.08 7.76 2.76
N ASN A 402 12.38 8.05 2.66
CA ASN A 402 13.42 7.17 3.19
C ASN A 402 14.79 7.86 3.28
N LYS A 403 15.83 7.10 3.56
CA LYS A 403 17.21 7.59 3.71
C LYS A 403 17.85 8.14 2.42
N LYS A 404 17.18 8.00 1.27
CA LYS A 404 17.56 8.63 0.00
C LYS A 404 16.76 9.92 -0.28
N GLY A 405 15.84 10.28 0.62
CA GLY A 405 14.97 11.44 0.53
C GLY A 405 13.50 11.08 0.27
N THR A 406 12.75 12.02 -0.26
CA THR A 406 11.32 11.85 -0.61
C THR A 406 11.15 11.82 -2.12
N HIS A 407 10.45 10.80 -2.61
CA HIS A 407 10.20 10.59 -4.04
C HIS A 407 8.71 10.42 -4.30
N ILE A 408 8.24 11.02 -5.39
CA ILE A 408 6.95 10.71 -6.01
C ILE A 408 7.22 10.15 -7.41
N HIS A 409 6.50 9.09 -7.75
CA HIS A 409 6.52 8.45 -9.05
C HIS A 409 5.14 8.62 -9.67
N LEU A 410 4.99 9.56 -10.59
CA LEU A 410 3.74 9.81 -11.29
C LEU A 410 3.61 8.85 -12.47
N GLN A 411 2.56 8.06 -12.48
CA GLN A 411 2.30 7.11 -13.56
C GLN A 411 1.99 7.87 -14.86
N LYS A 412 2.50 7.37 -15.98
CA LYS A 412 2.22 7.85 -17.33
C LYS A 412 1.89 6.68 -18.23
N ARG A 413 0.92 6.86 -19.11
CA ARG A 413 0.56 5.87 -20.11
C ARG A 413 0.89 6.38 -21.51
N LYS A 414 1.58 5.54 -22.29
CA LYS A 414 1.96 5.85 -23.68
C LYS A 414 1.44 4.76 -24.60
N LYS A 415 0.74 5.16 -25.67
CA LYS A 415 0.38 4.24 -26.75
C LYS A 415 1.61 3.89 -27.55
N VAL A 416 1.87 2.59 -27.70
CA VAL A 416 3.02 2.02 -28.41
C VAL A 416 2.58 0.90 -29.33
N SER A 417 3.46 0.48 -30.27
CA SER A 417 3.24 -0.71 -31.07
C SER A 417 3.25 -1.97 -30.17
N LYS A 418 2.65 -3.05 -30.67
CA LYS A 418 2.65 -4.35 -29.99
C LYS A 418 4.07 -4.90 -29.77
N GLU A 419 4.97 -4.64 -30.71
CA GLU A 419 6.38 -5.03 -30.67
C GLU A 419 7.12 -4.26 -29.57
N GLU A 420 6.92 -2.94 -29.49
CA GLU A 420 7.51 -2.08 -28.46
C GLU A 420 6.99 -2.48 -27.08
N TRP A 421 5.68 -2.72 -26.95
CA TRP A 421 5.07 -3.19 -25.70
C TRP A 421 5.68 -4.51 -25.25
N LYS A 422 5.77 -5.53 -26.14
CA LYS A 422 6.37 -6.82 -25.81
C LYS A 422 7.84 -6.72 -25.43
N ALA A 423 8.59 -5.84 -26.08
CA ALA A 423 10.01 -5.63 -25.78
C ALA A 423 10.23 -5.03 -24.39
N ALA A 424 9.27 -4.23 -23.91
CA ALA A 424 9.30 -3.58 -22.61
C ALA A 424 8.82 -4.47 -21.45
N GLN A 425 8.13 -5.60 -21.74
CA GLN A 425 7.63 -6.48 -20.71
C GLN A 425 8.76 -7.23 -19.97
N PRO A 426 8.59 -7.53 -18.66
CA PRO A 426 9.51 -8.37 -17.91
C PRO A 426 9.68 -9.74 -18.59
N LYS A 427 10.93 -10.21 -18.64
CA LYS A 427 11.26 -11.46 -19.33
C LYS A 427 11.35 -12.61 -18.35
N LEU A 428 10.69 -13.71 -18.71
CA LEU A 428 10.85 -14.97 -18.00
C LEU A 428 12.30 -15.45 -18.13
N ILE A 429 12.92 -15.84 -17.03
CA ILE A 429 14.14 -16.63 -17.07
C ILE A 429 13.79 -18.12 -17.12
N LYS A 430 14.63 -18.92 -17.77
CA LYS A 430 14.51 -20.37 -17.67
C LYS A 430 14.94 -20.77 -16.28
N LEU A 431 14.01 -21.27 -15.46
CA LEU A 431 14.35 -21.94 -14.23
C LEU A 431 15.05 -23.23 -14.64
N GLU A 432 16.31 -23.42 -14.17
CA GLU A 432 16.99 -24.70 -14.32
C GLU A 432 16.20 -25.71 -13.46
N GLY A 433 15.56 -26.68 -14.13
CA GLY A 433 14.72 -27.73 -13.54
C GLY A 433 15.54 -28.77 -12.78
#